data_02bf970e9742f4d7bcb6e8f1814d3d32
#
_entry.id   02bf970e9742f4d7bcb6e8f1814d3d32
#
_cell.length_a   1.000
_cell.length_b   1.000
_cell.length_c   1.000
_cell.angle_alpha   90.00
_cell.angle_beta   90.00
_cell.angle_gamma   90.00
#
_symmetry.space_group_name_H-M   'P 1'
#
loop_
_entity.id
_entity.type
_entity.pdbx_description
1 polymer ?
#
loop_
_entity_poly.entity_id
_entity_poly.type
_entity_poly.pdbx_seq_one_letter_code
_entity_poly.pdbx_strand_id
1 'polypeptide(L)'
;VCVDEREARLAVHDQNTEIEKLLTGELAQTLQSDRLAVTLGVRGCICWDRWSGMIKIPAFAHSPIDTIGAGDAFLAVTAPLFAVDGESREVGFVGNVVGGIKTGVVGHRQSVEKGAVKNAIASLLK
;
A
#
# COMPACT_ATOMS: atom_id res chain seq x y z
N VAL A 1 8.51 -3.67 -5.03
CA VAL A 1 8.12 -4.65 -4.00
C VAL A 1 7.02 -4.07 -3.12
N CYS A 2 6.06 -4.89 -2.71
CA CYS A 2 5.03 -4.51 -1.74
C CYS A 2 5.04 -5.54 -0.59
N VAL A 3 5.07 -5.04 0.64
CA VAL A 3 5.06 -5.85 1.88
C VAL A 3 4.20 -5.17 2.93
N ASP A 4 3.74 -5.92 3.94
CA ASP A 4 3.19 -5.30 5.12
C ASP A 4 4.29 -4.90 6.13
N GLU A 5 3.94 -4.11 7.16
CA GLU A 5 4.91 -3.65 8.16
C GLU A 5 5.61 -4.82 8.88
N ARG A 6 4.88 -5.89 9.17
CA ARG A 6 5.44 -7.07 9.85
C ARG A 6 6.43 -7.79 8.96
N GLU A 7 6.09 -7.99 7.69
CA GLU A 7 6.98 -8.59 6.70
C GLU A 7 8.24 -7.75 6.49
N ALA A 8 8.08 -6.42 6.38
CA ALA A 8 9.19 -5.48 6.28
C ALA A 8 10.17 -5.62 7.46
N ARG A 9 9.64 -5.65 8.69
CA ARG A 9 10.44 -5.82 9.91
C ARG A 9 11.12 -7.17 9.98
N LEU A 10 10.45 -8.23 9.55
CA LEU A 10 11.04 -9.57 9.49
C LEU A 10 12.17 -9.64 8.48
N ALA A 11 12.05 -8.99 7.33
CA ALA A 11 13.06 -8.99 6.29
C ALA A 11 14.42 -8.41 6.76
N VAL A 12 14.37 -7.43 7.65
CA VAL A 12 15.59 -6.78 8.19
C VAL A 12 15.91 -7.17 9.64
N HIS A 13 15.14 -8.10 10.22
CA HIS A 13 15.29 -8.54 11.63
C HIS A 13 15.26 -7.42 12.66
N ASP A 14 14.52 -6.32 12.39
CA ASP A 14 14.42 -5.15 13.27
C ASP A 14 12.95 -4.85 13.63
N GLN A 15 12.64 -4.98 14.94
CA GLN A 15 11.31 -4.76 15.49
C GLN A 15 11.11 -3.37 16.10
N ASN A 16 12.20 -2.59 16.28
CA ASN A 16 12.20 -1.40 17.11
C ASN A 16 12.39 -0.09 16.35
N THR A 17 13.14 -0.10 15.26
CA THR A 17 13.39 1.09 14.46
C THR A 17 12.10 1.58 13.78
N GLU A 18 11.96 2.89 13.64
CA GLU A 18 10.85 3.50 12.89
C GLU A 18 10.82 2.97 11.46
N ILE A 19 9.63 2.60 10.97
CA ILE A 19 9.47 1.95 9.66
C ILE A 19 9.99 2.81 8.52
N GLU A 20 9.92 4.14 8.65
CA GLU A 20 10.42 5.09 7.67
C GLU A 20 11.95 5.02 7.52
N LYS A 21 12.65 4.85 8.64
CA LYS A 21 14.11 4.70 8.65
C LYS A 21 14.53 3.36 8.06
N LEU A 22 13.80 2.30 8.39
CA LEU A 22 14.04 0.99 7.79
C LEU A 22 13.87 1.03 6.27
N LEU A 23 12.81 1.67 5.81
CA LEU A 23 12.44 1.71 4.40
C LEU A 23 13.46 2.45 3.53
N THR A 24 13.95 3.61 4.00
CA THR A 24 14.96 4.40 3.28
C THR A 24 16.39 3.87 3.42
N GLY A 25 16.62 2.95 4.35
CA GLY A 25 17.92 2.37 4.67
C GLY A 25 18.04 0.91 4.27
N GLU A 26 17.90 0.05 5.24
CA GLU A 26 18.23 -1.39 5.14
C GLU A 26 17.21 -2.17 4.28
N LEU A 27 15.91 -1.82 4.35
CA LEU A 27 14.87 -2.57 3.66
C LEU A 27 15.03 -2.53 2.14
N ALA A 28 15.29 -1.35 1.57
CA ALA A 28 15.50 -1.19 0.14
C ALA A 28 16.71 -2.00 -0.36
N GLN A 29 17.78 -2.04 0.43
CA GLN A 29 18.97 -2.81 0.12
C GLN A 29 18.71 -4.32 0.22
N THR A 30 18.07 -4.76 1.31
CA THR A 30 17.76 -6.18 1.56
C THR A 30 16.82 -6.74 0.48
N LEU A 31 15.81 -5.97 0.08
CA LEU A 31 14.85 -6.37 -0.95
C LEU A 31 15.34 -6.09 -2.38
N GLN A 32 16.51 -5.47 -2.54
CA GLN A 32 17.10 -5.11 -3.84
C GLN A 32 16.09 -4.42 -4.76
N SER A 33 15.36 -3.45 -4.22
CA SER A 33 14.26 -2.80 -4.93
C SER A 33 14.41 -1.29 -4.91
N ASP A 34 14.23 -0.66 -6.07
CA ASP A 34 14.22 0.78 -6.23
C ASP A 34 12.85 1.41 -5.91
N ARG A 35 11.81 0.57 -5.76
CA ARG A 35 10.44 0.99 -5.44
C ARG A 35 9.82 0.05 -4.42
N LEU A 36 9.36 0.61 -3.32
CA LEU A 36 8.74 -0.11 -2.21
C LEU A 36 7.39 0.49 -1.84
N ALA A 37 6.45 -0.37 -1.50
CA ALA A 37 5.23 0.01 -0.81
C ALA A 37 5.12 -0.82 0.47
N VAL A 38 4.94 -0.16 1.60
CA VAL A 38 4.72 -0.81 2.89
C VAL A 38 3.32 -0.48 3.37
N THR A 39 2.47 -1.49 3.52
CA THR A 39 1.13 -1.30 4.07
C THR A 39 1.17 -1.30 5.60
N LEU A 40 0.46 -0.35 6.21
CA LEU A 40 0.44 -0.09 7.66
C LEU A 40 -0.95 -0.33 8.28
N GLY A 41 -1.79 -1.10 7.61
CA GLY A 41 -3.17 -1.36 8.03
C GLY A 41 -3.99 -0.08 8.10
N VAL A 42 -4.61 0.20 9.24
CA VAL A 42 -5.45 1.40 9.45
C VAL A 42 -4.69 2.73 9.37
N ARG A 43 -3.36 2.69 9.36
CA ARG A 43 -2.51 3.88 9.18
C ARG A 43 -2.24 4.22 7.71
N GLY A 44 -2.70 3.38 6.77
CA GLY A 44 -2.49 3.58 5.34
C GLY A 44 -1.27 2.87 4.79
N CYS A 45 -0.46 3.56 4.00
CA CYS A 45 0.76 3.01 3.44
C CYS A 45 1.88 4.06 3.34
N ILE A 46 3.10 3.55 3.18
CA ILE A 46 4.26 4.33 2.78
C ILE A 46 4.73 3.80 1.44
N CYS A 47 4.85 4.70 0.46
CA CYS A 47 5.51 4.40 -0.80
C CYS A 47 6.85 5.13 -0.84
N TRP A 48 7.85 4.45 -1.36
CA TRP A 48 9.18 4.98 -1.55
C TRP A 48 9.72 4.59 -2.91
N ASP A 49 10.36 5.51 -3.57
CA ASP A 49 11.20 5.23 -4.72
C ASP A 49 12.54 5.97 -4.61
N ARG A 50 13.55 5.43 -5.28
CA ARG A 50 14.93 5.93 -5.21
C ARG A 50 15.07 7.38 -5.68
N TRP A 51 14.21 7.85 -6.55
CA TRP A 51 14.34 9.13 -7.25
C TRP A 51 13.51 10.24 -6.60
N SER A 52 12.27 9.94 -6.20
CA SER A 52 11.34 10.91 -5.62
C SER A 52 11.23 10.84 -4.09
N GLY A 53 11.86 9.81 -3.49
CA GLY A 53 11.88 9.65 -2.04
C GLY A 53 10.63 8.98 -1.49
N MET A 54 10.25 9.33 -0.26
CA MET A 54 9.21 8.67 0.52
C MET A 54 7.95 9.54 0.64
N ILE A 55 6.79 8.90 0.52
CA ILE A 55 5.50 9.53 0.79
C ILE A 55 4.62 8.62 1.65
N LYS A 56 3.95 9.21 2.65
CA LYS A 56 2.90 8.57 3.44
C LYS A 56 1.53 8.92 2.88
N ILE A 57 0.68 7.91 2.74
CA ILE A 57 -0.70 8.07 2.30
C ILE A 57 -1.61 7.44 3.36
N PRO A 58 -2.56 8.21 3.93
CA PRO A 58 -3.47 7.71 4.97
C PRO A 58 -4.42 6.66 4.41
N ALA A 59 -4.93 5.78 5.27
CA ALA A 59 -6.02 4.88 4.91
C ALA A 59 -7.33 5.66 4.71
N PHE A 60 -8.14 5.21 3.76
CA PHE A 60 -9.44 5.83 3.45
C PHE A 60 -10.63 5.02 4.03
N ALA A 61 -10.37 3.86 4.61
CA ALA A 61 -11.40 3.07 5.29
C ALA A 61 -11.62 3.58 6.71
N HIS A 62 -12.85 4.05 7.00
CA HIS A 62 -13.22 4.52 8.34
C HIS A 62 -13.59 3.38 9.31
N SER A 63 -14.08 2.26 8.80
CA SER A 63 -14.55 1.13 9.61
C SER A 63 -14.31 -0.18 8.85
N PRO A 64 -13.11 -0.76 8.92
CA PRO A 64 -12.85 -2.03 8.26
C PRO A 64 -13.68 -3.14 8.90
N ILE A 65 -14.41 -3.90 8.08
CA ILE A 65 -15.20 -5.07 8.50
C ILE A 65 -14.30 -6.31 8.52
N ASP A 66 -13.50 -6.45 7.48
CA ASP A 66 -12.55 -7.55 7.33
C ASP A 66 -11.31 -7.06 6.61
N THR A 67 -10.13 -7.29 7.18
CA THR A 67 -8.84 -6.87 6.59
C THR A 67 -8.20 -7.95 5.73
N ILE A 68 -8.78 -9.16 5.71
CA ILE A 68 -8.24 -10.28 4.93
C ILE A 68 -8.29 -9.95 3.43
N GLY A 69 -7.15 -10.07 2.76
CA GLY A 69 -7.01 -9.81 1.33
C GLY A 69 -6.93 -8.33 0.94
N ALA A 70 -6.93 -7.39 1.89
CA ALA A 70 -6.74 -5.98 1.59
C ALA A 70 -5.32 -5.70 1.06
N GLY A 71 -4.31 -6.37 1.61
CA GLY A 71 -2.92 -6.31 1.14
C GLY A 71 -2.76 -6.88 -0.27
N ASP A 72 -3.39 -8.04 -0.55
CA ASP A 72 -3.39 -8.65 -1.89
C ASP A 72 -4.07 -7.73 -2.92
N ALA A 73 -5.20 -7.11 -2.56
CA ALA A 73 -5.89 -6.17 -3.41
C ALA A 73 -5.06 -4.90 -3.67
N PHE A 74 -4.36 -4.40 -2.64
CA PHE A 74 -3.40 -3.31 -2.77
C PHE A 74 -2.28 -3.67 -3.74
N LEU A 75 -1.62 -4.82 -3.53
CA LEU A 75 -0.54 -5.30 -4.40
C LEU A 75 -0.99 -5.48 -5.85
N ALA A 76 -2.15 -6.09 -6.06
CA ALA A 76 -2.68 -6.38 -7.40
C ALA A 76 -2.86 -5.13 -8.27
N VAL A 77 -3.12 -3.97 -7.67
CA VAL A 77 -3.27 -2.72 -8.40
C VAL A 77 -1.99 -1.88 -8.43
N THR A 78 -1.20 -1.91 -7.36
CA THR A 78 0.02 -1.07 -7.29
C THR A 78 1.17 -1.64 -8.10
N ALA A 79 1.32 -2.96 -8.19
CA ALA A 79 2.40 -3.58 -8.94
C ALA A 79 2.39 -3.21 -10.44
N PRO A 80 1.27 -3.31 -11.19
CA PRO A 80 1.24 -2.89 -12.58
C PRO A 80 1.40 -1.37 -12.74
N LEU A 81 0.90 -0.55 -11.80
CA LEU A 81 1.09 0.89 -11.86
C LEU A 81 2.56 1.29 -11.69
N PHE A 82 3.29 0.66 -10.78
CA PHE A 82 4.73 0.85 -10.67
C PHE A 82 5.50 0.34 -11.89
N ALA A 83 5.02 -0.72 -12.54
CA ALA A 83 5.65 -1.26 -13.74
C ALA A 83 5.56 -0.34 -14.95
N VAL A 84 4.59 0.58 -14.99
CA VAL A 84 4.45 1.62 -16.03
C VAL A 84 4.89 3.01 -15.53
N ASP A 85 5.80 3.04 -14.57
CA ASP A 85 6.40 4.26 -14.01
C ASP A 85 5.41 5.23 -13.33
N GLY A 86 4.32 4.72 -12.76
CA GLY A 86 3.39 5.52 -11.98
C GLY A 86 4.07 6.21 -10.79
N GLU A 87 3.69 7.45 -10.51
CA GLU A 87 4.22 8.20 -9.37
C GLU A 87 3.83 7.54 -8.05
N SER A 88 4.76 7.46 -7.09
CA SER A 88 4.56 6.81 -5.79
C SER A 88 3.35 7.32 -5.03
N ARG A 89 3.02 8.63 -5.14
CA ARG A 89 1.84 9.24 -4.54
C ARG A 89 0.55 8.69 -5.13
N GLU A 90 0.45 8.66 -6.45
CA GLU A 90 -0.75 8.20 -7.16
C GLU A 90 -0.94 6.70 -6.97
N VAL A 91 0.14 5.94 -7.08
CA VAL A 91 0.13 4.48 -6.89
C VAL A 91 -0.35 4.12 -5.48
N GLY A 92 0.22 4.73 -4.46
CA GLY A 92 -0.18 4.50 -3.08
C GLY A 92 -1.61 4.98 -2.78
N PHE A 93 -2.04 6.10 -3.37
CA PHE A 93 -3.41 6.58 -3.26
C PHE A 93 -4.41 5.56 -3.82
N VAL A 94 -4.21 5.10 -5.06
CA VAL A 94 -5.07 4.09 -5.69
C VAL A 94 -5.03 2.77 -4.91
N GLY A 95 -3.85 2.35 -4.45
CA GLY A 95 -3.69 1.17 -3.60
C GLY A 95 -4.52 1.24 -2.33
N ASN A 96 -4.48 2.38 -1.60
CA ASN A 96 -5.27 2.58 -0.38
C ASN A 96 -6.79 2.64 -0.67
N VAL A 97 -7.21 3.21 -1.79
CA VAL A 97 -8.63 3.18 -2.20
C VAL A 97 -9.10 1.73 -2.40
N VAL A 98 -8.33 0.95 -3.16
CA VAL A 98 -8.68 -0.46 -3.44
C VAL A 98 -8.65 -1.32 -2.17
N GLY A 99 -7.61 -1.18 -1.35
CA GLY A 99 -7.53 -1.83 -0.04
C GLY A 99 -8.71 -1.45 0.86
N GLY A 100 -9.07 -0.17 0.91
CA GLY A 100 -10.22 0.34 1.67
C GLY A 100 -11.55 -0.24 1.20
N ILE A 101 -11.80 -0.33 -0.11
CA ILE A 101 -13.00 -0.99 -0.65
C ILE A 101 -13.02 -2.47 -0.25
N LYS A 102 -11.87 -3.16 -0.33
CA LYS A 102 -11.77 -4.57 0.01
C LYS A 102 -12.07 -4.85 1.49
N THR A 103 -11.68 -3.96 2.40
CA THR A 103 -11.98 -4.11 3.83
C THR A 103 -13.48 -4.00 4.16
N GLY A 104 -14.29 -3.45 3.28
CA GLY A 104 -15.76 -3.43 3.39
C GLY A 104 -16.46 -4.73 2.97
N VAL A 105 -15.70 -5.70 2.45
CA VAL A 105 -16.23 -6.98 1.95
C VAL A 105 -15.73 -8.14 2.81
N VAL A 106 -16.63 -8.93 3.37
CA VAL A 106 -16.27 -10.10 4.18
C VAL A 106 -15.63 -11.19 3.31
N GLY A 107 -14.39 -11.57 3.63
CA GLY A 107 -13.64 -12.62 2.94
C GLY A 107 -13.35 -12.33 1.48
N HIS A 108 -13.12 -13.39 0.70
CA HIS A 108 -12.82 -13.30 -0.75
C HIS A 108 -14.06 -13.40 -1.65
N ARG A 109 -15.24 -13.07 -1.14
CA ARG A 109 -16.52 -13.29 -1.85
C ARG A 109 -16.70 -12.43 -3.10
N GLN A 110 -16.06 -11.27 -3.15
CA GLN A 110 -16.17 -10.35 -4.29
C GLN A 110 -14.81 -9.72 -4.61
N SER A 111 -14.54 -9.59 -5.91
CA SER A 111 -13.44 -8.77 -6.42
C SER A 111 -13.79 -7.28 -6.32
N VAL A 112 -12.75 -6.44 -6.29
CA VAL A 112 -12.95 -4.98 -6.33
C VAL A 112 -13.21 -4.56 -7.77
N GLU A 113 -14.40 -4.03 -8.02
CA GLU A 113 -14.84 -3.61 -9.35
C GLU A 113 -14.22 -2.25 -9.75
N LYS A 114 -13.81 -2.13 -11.01
CA LYS A 114 -13.23 -0.88 -11.56
C LYS A 114 -14.16 0.34 -11.36
N GLY A 115 -15.46 0.13 -11.49
CA GLY A 115 -16.47 1.18 -11.28
C GLY A 115 -16.47 1.69 -9.84
N ALA A 116 -16.40 0.80 -8.87
CA ALA A 116 -16.33 1.16 -7.45
C ALA A 116 -15.08 1.99 -7.14
N VAL A 117 -13.92 1.60 -7.69
CA VAL A 117 -12.66 2.35 -7.53
C VAL A 117 -12.78 3.76 -8.11
N LYS A 118 -13.29 3.90 -9.34
CA LYS A 118 -13.50 5.22 -9.98
C LYS A 118 -14.42 6.12 -9.17
N ASN A 119 -15.52 5.58 -8.66
CA ASN A 119 -16.48 6.34 -7.85
C ASN A 119 -15.87 6.78 -6.51
N ALA A 120 -15.12 5.89 -5.85
CA ALA A 120 -14.42 6.21 -4.61
C ALA A 120 -13.37 7.31 -4.83
N ILE A 121 -12.53 7.21 -5.86
CA ILE A 121 -11.55 8.24 -6.22
C ILE A 121 -12.26 9.59 -6.49
N ALA A 122 -13.31 9.60 -7.31
CA ALA A 122 -14.05 10.80 -7.61
C ALA A 122 -14.69 11.45 -6.35
N SER A 123 -15.08 10.66 -5.36
CA SER A 123 -15.61 11.15 -4.08
C SER A 123 -14.53 11.75 -3.19
N LEU A 124 -13.33 11.19 -3.18
CA LEU A 124 -12.21 11.65 -2.37
C LEU A 124 -11.54 12.93 -2.92
N LEU A 125 -11.67 13.18 -4.22
CA LEU A 125 -11.08 14.34 -4.89
C LEU A 125 -12.04 15.55 -4.99
N LYS A 126 -13.24 15.46 -4.43
CA LYS A 126 -14.19 16.59 -4.32
C LYS A 126 -13.88 17.47 -3.12
#